data_973ffb9cedaa58e20d3cd9e880b94ee3
#
_entry.id   973ffb9cedaa58e20d3cd9e880b94ee3
#
_cell.length_a   1.000
_cell.length_b   1.000
_cell.length_c   1.000
_cell.angle_alpha   90.00
_cell.angle_beta   90.00
_cell.angle_gamma   90.00
#
_symmetry.space_group_name_H-M   'P 1'
#
loop_
_entity.id
_entity.type
_entity.pdbx_description
1 polymer ?
#
loop_
_entity_poly.entity_id
_entity_poly.type
_entity_poly.pdbx_seq_one_letter_code
_entity_poly.pdbx_strand_id
1 'polypeptide(L)' 'MYWSEEEIKILKILWKKPDITAKIIKERHLPHRSINAIQKKASSLGLTKEKIKIDYEKVNEIII' A
#
# COMPACT_ATOMS: atom_id res chain seq x y z
N MET A 1 0.35 -11.97 -16.81
CA MET A 1 -0.06 -10.56 -16.91
C MET A 1 1.11 -9.64 -16.65
N TYR A 2 1.29 -8.71 -17.55
CA TYR A 2 2.46 -7.84 -17.54
C TYR A 2 2.15 -6.48 -16.91
N TRP A 3 2.97 -6.05 -15.98
CA TRP A 3 2.87 -4.72 -15.38
C TRP A 3 3.82 -3.76 -16.12
N SER A 4 3.27 -2.64 -16.60
CA SER A 4 4.08 -1.61 -17.23
C SER A 4 4.87 -0.81 -16.18
N GLU A 5 5.91 -0.12 -16.63
CA GLU A 5 6.70 0.74 -15.73
C GLU A 5 5.86 1.84 -15.10
N GLU A 6 4.91 2.41 -15.85
CA GLU A 6 4.00 3.43 -15.33
C GLU A 6 3.10 2.88 -14.24
N GLU A 7 2.56 1.70 -14.45
CA GLU A 7 1.72 1.04 -13.44
C GLU A 7 2.51 0.76 -12.16
N ILE A 8 3.74 0.29 -12.30
CA ILE A 8 4.62 0.04 -11.16
C ILE A 8 4.93 1.34 -10.42
N LYS A 9 5.22 2.41 -11.15
CA LYS A 9 5.44 3.74 -10.55
C LYS A 9 4.24 4.22 -9.76
N ILE A 10 3.06 4.14 -10.34
CA ILE A 10 1.81 4.52 -9.68
C ILE A 10 1.64 3.73 -8.40
N LEU A 11 1.82 2.42 -8.47
CA LEU A 11 1.70 1.55 -7.31
C LEU A 11 2.69 1.91 -6.22
N LYS A 12 3.95 2.15 -6.56
CA LYS A 12 4.98 2.53 -5.59
C LYS A 12 4.67 3.82 -4.88
N ILE A 13 4.18 4.83 -5.61
CA ILE A 13 3.85 6.13 -5.03
C ILE A 13 2.63 6.03 -4.14
N LEU A 14 1.56 5.39 -4.63
CA LEU A 14 0.29 5.33 -3.91
C LEU A 14 0.31 4.36 -2.74
N TRP A 15 1.05 3.28 -2.86
CA TRP A 15 1.10 2.27 -1.79
C TRP A 15 1.69 2.81 -0.50
N LYS A 16 2.58 3.78 -0.58
CA LYS A 16 3.19 4.41 0.60
C LYS A 16 2.20 5.23 1.41
N LYS A 17 1.13 5.71 0.80
CA LYS A 17 0.16 6.57 1.48
C LYS A 17 -0.76 5.73 2.37
N PRO A 18 -0.84 6.02 3.68
CA PRO A 18 -1.60 5.18 4.61
C PRO A 18 -3.12 5.25 4.41
N ASP A 19 -3.62 6.34 3.82
CA ASP A 19 -5.04 6.54 3.53
C ASP A 19 -5.49 5.91 2.21
N ILE A 20 -4.56 5.41 1.39
CA ILE A 20 -4.88 4.78 0.11
C ILE A 20 -4.79 3.26 0.25
N THR A 21 -5.88 2.58 -0.09
CA THR A 21 -5.95 1.12 -0.07
C THR A 21 -5.84 0.56 -1.48
N ALA A 22 -5.63 -0.76 -1.58
CA ALA A 22 -5.62 -1.43 -2.87
C ALA A 22 -6.92 -1.23 -3.64
N LYS A 23 -8.05 -1.15 -2.94
CA LYS A 23 -9.35 -0.88 -3.53
C LYS A 23 -9.40 0.49 -4.21
N ILE A 24 -8.87 1.52 -3.54
CA ILE A 24 -8.83 2.88 -4.09
C ILE A 24 -7.92 2.93 -5.32
N ILE A 25 -6.77 2.27 -5.26
CA ILE A 25 -5.85 2.19 -6.39
C ILE A 25 -6.54 1.54 -7.59
N LYS A 26 -7.25 0.43 -7.36
CA LYS A 26 -8.00 -0.24 -8.41
C LYS A 26 -9.05 0.67 -9.03
N GLU A 27 -9.86 1.30 -8.20
CA GLU A 27 -10.98 2.11 -8.69
C GLU A 27 -10.56 3.36 -9.43
N ARG A 28 -9.49 4.02 -8.98
CA ARG A 28 -9.09 5.33 -9.49
C ARG A 28 -7.94 5.30 -10.48
N HIS A 29 -7.04 4.34 -10.36
CA HIS A 29 -5.80 4.34 -11.12
C HIS A 29 -5.60 3.09 -11.97
N LEU A 30 -5.99 1.93 -11.50
CA LEU A 30 -5.76 0.65 -12.17
C LEU A 30 -7.04 -0.17 -12.26
N PRO A 31 -8.08 0.34 -12.97
CA PRO A 31 -9.38 -0.33 -13.02
C PRO A 31 -9.35 -1.69 -13.71
N HIS A 32 -8.34 -1.93 -14.54
CA HIS A 32 -8.15 -3.19 -15.25
C HIS A 32 -7.44 -4.28 -14.44
N ARG A 33 -6.99 -3.93 -13.23
CA ARG A 33 -6.31 -4.86 -12.33
C ARG A 33 -7.24 -5.26 -11.18
N SER A 34 -7.15 -6.50 -10.72
CA SER A 34 -7.89 -6.91 -9.53
C SER A 34 -7.19 -6.45 -8.26
N ILE A 35 -7.95 -6.37 -7.17
CA ILE A 35 -7.38 -6.02 -5.86
C ILE A 35 -6.30 -7.01 -5.47
N ASN A 36 -6.54 -8.31 -5.70
CA ASN A 36 -5.56 -9.35 -5.41
C ASN A 36 -4.26 -9.17 -6.21
N ALA A 37 -4.38 -8.83 -7.49
CA ALA A 37 -3.20 -8.59 -8.33
C ALA A 37 -2.39 -7.42 -7.82
N ILE A 38 -3.04 -6.35 -7.39
CA ILE A 38 -2.39 -5.16 -6.84
C ILE A 38 -1.67 -5.51 -5.54
N GLN A 39 -2.31 -6.23 -4.65
CA GLN A 39 -1.71 -6.66 -3.38
C GLN A 39 -0.53 -7.59 -3.60
N LYS A 40 -0.66 -8.55 -4.50
CA LYS A 40 0.43 -9.48 -4.83
C LYS A 40 1.62 -8.74 -5.43
N LYS A 41 1.37 -7.79 -6.32
CA LYS A 41 2.45 -7.02 -6.93
C LYS A 41 3.17 -6.16 -5.90
N ALA A 42 2.43 -5.48 -5.03
CA ALA A 42 3.01 -4.68 -3.96
C ALA A 42 3.88 -5.54 -3.04
N SER A 43 3.41 -6.72 -2.68
CA SER A 43 4.18 -7.66 -1.87
C SER A 43 5.45 -8.12 -2.59
N SER A 44 5.34 -8.43 -3.88
CA SER A 44 6.47 -8.84 -4.71
C SER A 44 7.55 -7.77 -4.81
N LEU A 45 7.14 -6.50 -4.85
CA LEU A 45 8.05 -5.36 -4.89
C LEU A 45 8.60 -4.97 -3.52
N GLY A 46 8.12 -5.62 -2.46
CA GLY A 46 8.52 -5.28 -1.10
C GLY A 46 7.99 -3.95 -0.62
N LEU A 47 6.87 -3.48 -1.17
CA LEU A 47 6.29 -2.21 -0.79
C LEU A 47 5.58 -2.32 0.55
N THR A 48 5.80 -1.33 1.41
CA THR A 48 5.13 -1.23 2.70
C THR A 48 4.49 0.14 2.83
N LYS A 49 3.35 0.20 3.52
CA LYS A 49 2.72 1.48 3.83
C LYS A 49 3.49 2.20 4.90
N GLU A 50 3.57 3.52 4.78
CA GLU A 50 4.07 4.34 5.87
C GLU A 50 3.07 4.24 7.02
N LYS A 51 3.45 3.51 8.03
CA LYS A 51 2.66 3.45 9.26
C LYS A 51 3.01 4.65 10.11
N ILE A 52 1.98 5.31 10.62
CA ILE A 52 2.17 6.19 11.76
C ILE A 52 2.79 5.32 12.85
N LYS A 53 4.03 5.62 13.22
CA LYS A 53 4.70 4.87 14.26
C LYS A 53 3.94 5.05 15.57
N ILE A 54 3.16 4.06 15.91
CA ILE A 54 2.65 3.96 17.28
C ILE A 54 3.82 3.47 18.13
N ASP A 55 4.27 4.32 19.01
CA ASP A 55 5.29 3.94 19.97
C ASP A 55 4.63 3.07 21.04
N TYR A 56 4.73 1.76 20.86
CA TYR A 56 4.12 0.81 21.77
C TYR A 56 4.67 0.91 23.19
N GLU A 57 5.91 1.34 23.35
CA GLU A 57 6.47 1.57 24.69
C GLU A 57 5.78 2.73 25.40
N LYS A 58 5.54 3.84 24.67
CA LYS A 58 4.80 4.98 25.23
C LYS A 58 3.35 4.63 25.54
N VAL A 59 2.71 3.84 24.69
CA VAL A 59 1.35 3.39 24.92
C VAL A 59 1.29 2.53 26.17
N ASN A 60 2.25 1.65 26.38
CA ASN A 60 2.31 0.84 27.59
C ASN A 60 2.52 1.69 28.85
N GLU A 61 3.33 2.72 28.79
CA GLU A 61 3.53 3.65 29.91
C GLU A 61 2.25 4.40 30.27
N ILE A 62 1.46 4.76 29.27
CA ILE A 62 0.18 5.46 29.49
C ILE A 62 -0.87 4.54 30.10
N ILE A 63 -0.86 3.27 29.74
CA ILE A 63 -1.84 2.29 30.22
C ILE A 63 -1.55 1.83 31.66
N ILE A 64 -0.30 1.85 32.03
CA ILE A 64 0.13 1.51 33.38
C ILE A 64 -0.06 2.71 34.32
#